data_c0a274c46fccb8a318b1920a39df377b
#
_entry.id   c0a274c46fccb8a318b1920a39df377b
#
_cell.length_a   1.000
_cell.length_b   1.000
_cell.length_c   1.000
_cell.angle_alpha   90.00
_cell.angle_beta   90.00
_cell.angle_gamma   90.00
#
_symmetry.space_group_name_H-M   'P 1'
#
loop_
_entity.id
_entity.type
_entity.pdbx_description
1 polymer ?
#
loop_
_entity_poly.entity_id
_entity_poly.type
_entity_poly.pdbx_seq_one_letter_code
_entity_poly.pdbx_strand_id
1 'polypeptide(L)'
;MAASTITTPSKASIASLHRPTSLRTWPPRSFCRSLGKQIASALPSPSFDSSKIGLSSKVQGLRLKHDQNNPKADNNRRYPTIEARRGNPPVMPAVLTPAGPLDLSMVLFRNRIVFVGQPVNGQVAQRVISQLVTLATIDENADILMYINCPGGSTYSVMAIYDCMSWIKPKVGTVCLGVAASQGTLLLAGGEKGMRYAMPNARIMVHQPQSGCGGHVEDVRRQVNEAVQSRRKIDKMFAAFTGQPLEKVQDFTERDYFMSAAEAMDFGLIDGILETEY
;
A
#
# COMPACT_ATOMS: atom_id res chain seq x y z
N MET A 1 -36.64 64.18 22.44
CA MET A 1 -35.89 64.24 21.21
C MET A 1 -34.44 63.87 21.56
N ALA A 2 -34.01 62.65 21.34
CA ALA A 2 -32.61 62.22 21.49
C ALA A 2 -32.32 61.26 20.33
N ALA A 3 -31.47 61.70 19.41
CA ALA A 3 -31.06 60.93 18.24
C ALA A 3 -29.96 59.94 18.60
N SER A 4 -30.22 58.71 18.38
CA SER A 4 -29.20 57.59 18.50
C SER A 4 -28.40 57.48 17.21
N THR A 5 -27.13 57.77 17.29
CA THR A 5 -26.14 57.61 16.25
C THR A 5 -25.74 56.14 16.18
N ILE A 6 -25.98 55.50 15.05
CA ILE A 6 -25.52 54.15 14.73
C ILE A 6 -24.08 54.24 14.20
N THR A 7 -23.13 53.73 14.97
CA THR A 7 -21.73 53.55 14.54
C THR A 7 -21.55 52.18 13.85
N THR A 8 -21.16 52.20 12.59
CA THR A 8 -20.75 51.04 11.82
C THR A 8 -19.38 50.52 12.27
N PRO A 9 -19.16 49.21 12.44
CA PRO A 9 -17.82 48.69 12.75
C PRO A 9 -16.92 48.64 11.51
N SER A 10 -15.73 49.15 11.69
CA SER A 10 -14.57 49.18 10.80
C SER A 10 -14.18 47.79 10.29
N LYS A 11 -13.79 47.74 9.01
CA LYS A 11 -13.18 46.56 8.34
C LYS A 11 -11.92 46.16 9.06
N ALA A 12 -11.94 45.00 9.73
CA ALA A 12 -10.75 44.35 10.23
C ALA A 12 -9.96 43.77 9.05
N SER A 13 -8.69 44.11 9.00
CA SER A 13 -7.66 43.71 8.08
C SER A 13 -7.47 42.17 8.16
N ILE A 14 -7.52 41.51 7.01
CA ILE A 14 -7.19 40.09 6.88
C ILE A 14 -5.68 39.97 7.08
N ALA A 15 -5.27 39.51 8.26
CA ALA A 15 -3.90 39.15 8.55
C ALA A 15 -3.47 37.99 7.65
N SER A 16 -2.37 38.19 6.94
CA SER A 16 -1.69 37.22 6.11
C SER A 16 -1.41 35.92 6.89
N LEU A 17 -2.07 34.84 6.50
CA LEU A 17 -1.70 33.51 6.94
C LEU A 17 -0.29 33.21 6.43
N HIS A 18 0.66 33.14 7.35
CA HIS A 18 2.01 32.64 7.10
C HIS A 18 1.92 31.22 6.50
N ARG A 19 2.29 31.09 5.23
CA ARG A 19 2.65 29.80 4.64
C ARG A 19 3.84 29.25 5.41
N PRO A 20 3.81 27.99 5.87
CA PRO A 20 5.01 27.37 6.39
C PRO A 20 6.01 27.18 5.23
N THR A 21 7.09 27.95 5.26
CA THR A 21 8.22 27.85 4.34
C THR A 21 9.10 26.68 4.78
N SER A 22 8.73 25.45 4.41
CA SER A 22 9.66 24.36 4.13
C SER A 22 8.90 23.18 3.52
N LEU A 23 8.33 23.36 2.34
CA LEU A 23 8.11 22.24 1.45
C LEU A 23 9.50 21.75 1.03
N ARG A 24 9.98 20.67 1.63
CA ARG A 24 11.08 19.89 1.05
C ARG A 24 10.54 19.40 -0.29
N THR A 25 10.94 20.08 -1.34
CA THR A 25 10.67 19.68 -2.71
C THR A 25 11.22 18.28 -2.89
N TRP A 26 10.37 17.37 -3.35
CA TRP A 26 10.74 16.09 -3.92
C TRP A 26 11.97 16.27 -4.82
N PRO A 27 12.89 15.29 -4.90
CA PRO A 27 14.11 15.46 -5.69
C PRO A 27 13.75 15.92 -7.11
N PRO A 28 14.47 16.93 -7.63
CA PRO A 28 14.14 17.55 -8.90
C PRO A 28 14.20 16.55 -10.05
N ARG A 29 13.50 16.84 -11.15
CA ARG A 29 13.45 16.02 -12.39
C ARG A 29 14.81 15.51 -12.90
N SER A 30 15.92 16.13 -12.49
CA SER A 30 17.30 15.66 -12.71
C SER A 30 17.58 14.28 -12.10
N PHE A 31 16.85 13.86 -11.04
CA PHE A 31 17.02 12.56 -10.40
C PHE A 31 16.54 11.41 -11.32
N CYS A 32 15.43 11.56 -12.03
CA CYS A 32 14.95 10.57 -13.00
C CYS A 32 15.86 10.48 -14.25
N ARG A 33 16.53 11.58 -14.66
CA ARG A 33 17.48 11.57 -15.77
C ARG A 33 18.86 11.02 -15.39
N SER A 34 19.27 11.15 -14.13
CA SER A 34 20.53 10.59 -13.64
C SER A 34 20.44 9.08 -13.41
N LEU A 35 19.24 8.54 -13.09
CA LEU A 35 19.03 7.10 -12.93
C LEU A 35 19.40 6.31 -14.21
N GLY A 36 19.07 6.84 -15.40
CA GLY A 36 19.42 6.22 -16.68
C GLY A 36 20.93 6.17 -16.96
N LYS A 37 21.72 7.04 -16.34
CA LYS A 37 23.18 7.07 -16.50
C LYS A 37 23.94 6.31 -15.42
N GLN A 38 23.39 6.19 -14.21
CA GLN A 38 24.04 5.44 -13.11
C GLN A 38 23.85 3.92 -13.22
N ILE A 39 22.81 3.44 -13.93
CA ILE A 39 22.61 2.01 -14.16
C ILE A 39 23.70 1.42 -15.10
N ALA A 40 24.36 2.26 -15.89
CA ALA A 40 25.38 1.81 -16.84
C ALA A 40 26.79 1.64 -16.24
N SER A 41 27.06 2.13 -15.02
CA SER A 41 28.43 2.21 -14.49
C SER A 41 28.72 1.45 -13.18
N ALA A 42 27.76 0.72 -12.61
CA ALA A 42 27.91 0.08 -11.30
C ALA A 42 27.57 -1.41 -11.32
N LEU A 43 28.23 -2.20 -12.17
CA LEU A 43 28.24 -3.66 -12.03
C LEU A 43 29.68 -4.17 -11.91
N PRO A 44 30.12 -4.64 -10.72
CA PRO A 44 31.25 -5.56 -10.66
C PRO A 44 30.79 -6.90 -11.23
N SER A 45 31.51 -7.43 -12.21
CA SER A 45 31.31 -8.76 -12.77
C SER A 45 31.65 -9.82 -11.70
N PRO A 46 30.71 -10.67 -11.25
CA PRO A 46 31.08 -11.87 -10.52
C PRO A 46 31.48 -12.94 -11.53
N SER A 47 32.73 -13.39 -11.48
CA SER A 47 33.16 -14.65 -12.08
C SER A 47 32.50 -15.80 -11.33
N PHE A 48 31.49 -16.41 -11.94
CA PHE A 48 30.79 -17.57 -11.40
C PHE A 48 31.38 -18.81 -12.06
N ASP A 49 32.09 -19.61 -11.28
CA ASP A 49 32.61 -20.93 -11.68
C ASP A 49 31.47 -21.94 -11.66
N SER A 50 31.02 -22.37 -12.84
CA SER A 50 29.85 -23.21 -13.07
C SER A 50 30.10 -24.74 -12.97
N SER A 51 31.19 -25.16 -12.34
CA SER A 51 31.60 -26.57 -12.35
C SER A 51 31.19 -27.44 -11.15
N LYS A 52 30.41 -26.94 -10.20
CA LYS A 52 29.98 -27.75 -9.03
C LYS A 52 28.54 -27.45 -8.58
N ILE A 53 27.55 -27.89 -9.32
CA ILE A 53 26.25 -28.28 -8.74
C ILE A 53 25.58 -29.25 -9.71
N GLY A 54 25.76 -30.53 -9.45
CA GLY A 54 24.99 -31.61 -10.07
C GLY A 54 23.65 -31.74 -9.33
N LEU A 55 22.59 -31.18 -9.87
CA LEU A 55 21.23 -31.47 -9.45
C LEU A 55 20.57 -32.36 -10.49
N SER A 56 20.54 -33.66 -10.18
CA SER A 56 19.75 -34.66 -10.90
C SER A 56 18.27 -34.38 -10.70
N SER A 57 17.62 -33.76 -11.67
CA SER A 57 16.16 -33.60 -11.71
C SER A 57 15.55 -34.84 -12.38
N LYS A 58 15.14 -35.84 -11.59
CA LYS A 58 14.16 -36.84 -12.04
C LYS A 58 12.76 -36.22 -11.92
N VAL A 59 12.30 -35.56 -12.98
CA VAL A 59 10.88 -35.28 -13.15
C VAL A 59 10.26 -36.50 -13.83
N GLN A 60 9.63 -37.38 -13.04
CA GLN A 60 8.78 -38.44 -13.58
C GLN A 60 7.49 -37.79 -14.12
N GLY A 61 7.30 -37.93 -15.44
CA GLY A 61 6.13 -37.45 -16.14
C GLY A 61 4.85 -38.15 -15.66
N LEU A 62 3.90 -37.36 -15.21
CA LEU A 62 2.51 -37.78 -15.05
C LEU A 62 1.92 -38.02 -16.45
N ARG A 63 1.86 -39.31 -16.87
CA ARG A 63 1.03 -39.73 -18.00
C ARG A 63 -0.43 -39.64 -17.58
N LEU A 64 -1.16 -38.67 -18.12
CA LEU A 64 -2.61 -38.71 -18.14
C LEU A 64 -3.07 -39.85 -19.03
N LYS A 65 -3.63 -40.91 -18.43
CA LYS A 65 -4.34 -41.95 -19.17
C LYS A 65 -5.63 -41.33 -19.75
N HIS A 66 -5.63 -41.19 -21.05
CA HIS A 66 -6.83 -40.85 -21.80
C HIS A 66 -7.71 -42.12 -21.87
N ASP A 67 -8.80 -42.11 -21.11
CA ASP A 67 -9.78 -43.19 -21.11
C ASP A 67 -10.69 -43.02 -22.34
N GLN A 68 -10.41 -43.80 -23.39
CA GLN A 68 -11.17 -43.84 -24.64
C GLN A 68 -12.28 -44.88 -24.56
N ASN A 69 -13.29 -44.70 -23.68
CA ASN A 69 -14.55 -45.46 -23.81
C ASN A 69 -15.65 -44.83 -22.98
N ASN A 70 -16.31 -43.81 -23.58
CA ASN A 70 -17.71 -43.52 -23.23
C ASN A 70 -18.38 -42.73 -24.34
N PRO A 71 -19.25 -43.36 -25.20
CA PRO A 71 -20.00 -42.65 -26.22
C PRO A 71 -21.39 -42.29 -25.67
N LYS A 72 -21.48 -41.24 -24.89
CA LYS A 72 -22.74 -40.48 -24.69
C LYS A 72 -22.39 -38.99 -24.68
N ALA A 73 -22.51 -38.42 -25.87
CA ALA A 73 -22.46 -37.00 -26.09
C ALA A 73 -23.65 -36.33 -25.37
N ASP A 74 -23.38 -35.70 -24.26
CA ASP A 74 -24.31 -34.74 -23.65
C ASP A 74 -23.92 -33.33 -24.16
N ASN A 75 -24.85 -32.76 -24.96
CA ASN A 75 -24.72 -31.49 -25.64
C ASN A 75 -24.86 -30.29 -24.69
N ASN A 76 -24.10 -30.28 -23.61
CA ASN A 76 -24.00 -29.12 -22.75
C ASN A 76 -22.54 -28.71 -22.68
N ARG A 77 -22.06 -27.98 -23.72
CA ARG A 77 -20.77 -27.29 -23.70
C ARG A 77 -20.81 -26.23 -22.60
N ARG A 78 -20.61 -26.65 -21.37
CA ARG A 78 -20.17 -25.76 -20.30
C ARG A 78 -18.77 -25.33 -20.71
N TYR A 79 -18.64 -24.07 -21.17
CA TYR A 79 -17.32 -23.44 -21.26
C TYR A 79 -16.64 -23.65 -19.90
N PRO A 80 -15.40 -24.14 -19.85
CA PRO A 80 -14.69 -24.22 -18.58
C PRO A 80 -14.63 -22.79 -18.06
N THR A 81 -15.24 -22.57 -16.91
CA THR A 81 -15.10 -21.32 -16.17
C THR A 81 -13.60 -21.16 -15.97
N ILE A 82 -13.02 -20.13 -16.55
CA ILE A 82 -11.64 -19.76 -16.26
C ILE A 82 -11.66 -19.32 -14.80
N GLU A 83 -11.41 -20.26 -13.89
CA GLU A 83 -11.12 -19.91 -12.52
C GLU A 83 -9.83 -19.10 -12.56
N ALA A 84 -9.97 -17.78 -12.44
CA ALA A 84 -8.83 -16.91 -12.18
C ALA A 84 -8.13 -17.52 -10.96
N ARG A 85 -6.95 -18.10 -11.16
CA ARG A 85 -6.14 -18.67 -10.07
C ARG A 85 -5.97 -17.58 -9.02
N ARG A 86 -6.74 -17.69 -7.95
CA ARG A 86 -6.57 -16.86 -6.76
C ARG A 86 -5.15 -17.11 -6.26
N GLY A 87 -4.22 -16.18 -6.50
CA GLY A 87 -2.95 -16.20 -5.82
C GLY A 87 -1.66 -16.04 -6.61
N ASN A 88 -1.68 -15.86 -7.91
CA ASN A 88 -0.45 -15.41 -8.57
C ASN A 88 -0.32 -13.90 -8.38
N PRO A 89 0.77 -13.43 -7.75
CA PRO A 89 1.07 -12.01 -7.77
C PRO A 89 1.16 -11.54 -9.22
N PRO A 90 0.72 -10.30 -9.53
CA PRO A 90 0.85 -9.78 -10.88
C PRO A 90 2.32 -9.92 -11.31
N VAL A 91 2.53 -10.54 -12.46
CA VAL A 91 3.87 -10.64 -13.04
C VAL A 91 4.25 -9.25 -13.51
N MET A 92 5.22 -8.64 -12.85
CA MET A 92 5.77 -7.37 -13.29
C MET A 92 6.50 -7.57 -14.62
N PRO A 93 6.35 -6.64 -15.59
CA PRO A 93 7.06 -6.76 -16.87
C PRO A 93 8.57 -6.75 -16.64
N ALA A 94 9.30 -7.58 -17.39
CA ALA A 94 10.74 -7.57 -17.38
C ALA A 94 11.26 -6.49 -18.33
N VAL A 95 12.24 -5.72 -17.87
CA VAL A 95 12.97 -4.74 -18.71
C VAL A 95 14.22 -5.43 -19.24
N LEU A 96 14.39 -5.43 -20.57
CA LEU A 96 15.60 -5.94 -21.20
C LEU A 96 16.76 -4.96 -20.96
N THR A 97 17.77 -5.44 -20.24
CA THR A 97 19.02 -4.71 -20.04
C THR A 97 20.17 -5.42 -20.79
N PRO A 98 21.31 -4.75 -21.05
CA PRO A 98 22.48 -5.39 -21.65
C PRO A 98 22.98 -6.62 -20.86
N ALA A 99 22.65 -6.71 -19.59
CA ALA A 99 23.01 -7.82 -18.70
C ALA A 99 21.91 -8.91 -18.64
N GLY A 100 20.82 -8.78 -19.41
CA GLY A 100 19.68 -9.70 -19.46
C GLY A 100 18.36 -9.10 -18.96
N PRO A 101 17.27 -9.88 -18.94
CA PRO A 101 15.97 -9.42 -18.48
C PRO A 101 16.02 -9.15 -16.96
N LEU A 102 15.63 -7.94 -16.57
CA LEU A 102 15.53 -7.50 -15.19
C LEU A 102 14.05 -7.32 -14.81
N ASP A 103 13.60 -8.00 -13.77
CA ASP A 103 12.26 -7.82 -13.23
C ASP A 103 12.10 -6.39 -12.67
N LEU A 104 11.01 -5.72 -13.05
CA LEU A 104 10.72 -4.35 -12.62
C LEU A 104 10.61 -4.26 -11.07
N SER A 105 10.15 -5.29 -10.41
CA SER A 105 10.11 -5.34 -8.94
C SER A 105 11.52 -5.23 -8.33
N MET A 106 12.53 -5.80 -8.98
CA MET A 106 13.93 -5.68 -8.56
C MET A 106 14.47 -4.26 -8.78
N VAL A 107 14.05 -3.58 -9.85
CA VAL A 107 14.42 -2.18 -10.09
C VAL A 107 13.85 -1.28 -9.02
N LEU A 108 12.56 -1.44 -8.71
CA LEU A 108 11.91 -0.69 -7.63
C LEU A 108 12.59 -0.94 -6.28
N PHE A 109 12.84 -2.19 -5.96
CA PHE A 109 13.50 -2.58 -4.71
C PHE A 109 14.90 -1.96 -4.55
N ARG A 110 15.72 -1.96 -5.62
CA ARG A 110 17.03 -1.28 -5.63
C ARG A 110 16.93 0.22 -5.39
N ASN A 111 15.83 0.84 -5.80
CA ASN A 111 15.53 2.25 -5.54
C ASN A 111 14.82 2.49 -4.20
N ARG A 112 14.83 1.49 -3.31
CA ARG A 112 14.18 1.52 -2.00
C ARG A 112 12.67 1.77 -2.06
N ILE A 113 12.04 1.25 -3.13
CA ILE A 113 10.59 1.34 -3.33
C ILE A 113 9.99 -0.04 -3.12
N VAL A 114 9.03 -0.13 -2.21
CA VAL A 114 8.21 -1.33 -1.95
C VAL A 114 6.82 -1.10 -2.53
N PHE A 115 6.34 -1.99 -3.37
CA PHE A 115 5.04 -1.85 -4.02
C PHE A 115 3.99 -2.80 -3.45
N VAL A 116 2.91 -2.24 -2.91
CA VAL A 116 1.73 -2.97 -2.41
C VAL A 116 0.58 -2.74 -3.41
N GLY A 117 0.53 -3.57 -4.45
CA GLY A 117 -0.39 -3.43 -5.59
C GLY A 117 -1.52 -4.47 -5.62
N GLN A 118 -1.85 -5.09 -4.49
CA GLN A 118 -2.85 -6.17 -4.41
C GLN A 118 -3.44 -6.26 -3.01
N PRO A 119 -4.56 -7.00 -2.81
CA PRO A 119 -5.09 -7.24 -1.47
C PRO A 119 -4.05 -7.89 -0.56
N VAL A 120 -3.91 -7.37 0.67
CA VAL A 120 -2.90 -7.85 1.62
C VAL A 120 -3.39 -9.12 2.31
N ASN A 121 -2.69 -10.20 2.06
CA ASN A 121 -2.81 -11.48 2.77
C ASN A 121 -1.49 -11.81 3.49
N GLY A 122 -1.40 -12.96 4.14
CA GLY A 122 -0.20 -13.38 4.86
C GLY A 122 1.06 -13.48 3.97
N GLN A 123 0.92 -13.92 2.71
CA GLN A 123 2.04 -14.04 1.77
C GLN A 123 2.54 -12.66 1.32
N VAL A 124 1.61 -11.73 1.04
CA VAL A 124 1.96 -10.35 0.70
C VAL A 124 2.64 -9.67 1.87
N ALA A 125 2.10 -9.82 3.08
CA ALA A 125 2.69 -9.26 4.29
C ALA A 125 4.11 -9.79 4.51
N GLN A 126 4.34 -11.10 4.41
CA GLN A 126 5.66 -11.69 4.54
C GLN A 126 6.65 -11.11 3.52
N ARG A 127 6.25 -10.95 2.26
CA ARG A 127 7.08 -10.35 1.22
C ARG A 127 7.45 -8.91 1.55
N VAL A 128 6.45 -8.08 1.88
CA VAL A 128 6.65 -6.66 2.20
C VAL A 128 7.54 -6.50 3.42
N ILE A 129 7.30 -7.25 4.49
CA ILE A 129 8.12 -7.24 5.70
C ILE A 129 9.56 -7.65 5.38
N SER A 130 9.76 -8.72 4.60
CA SER A 130 11.10 -9.15 4.18
C SER A 130 11.83 -8.06 3.39
N GLN A 131 11.11 -7.35 2.50
CA GLN A 131 11.69 -6.23 1.75
C GLN A 131 12.06 -5.05 2.65
N LEU A 132 11.18 -4.67 3.59
CA LEU A 132 11.45 -3.58 4.54
C LEU A 132 12.66 -3.88 5.42
N VAL A 133 12.73 -5.07 6.01
CA VAL A 133 13.86 -5.50 6.86
C VAL A 133 15.15 -5.55 6.06
N THR A 134 15.12 -6.08 4.83
CA THR A 134 16.31 -6.13 3.97
C THR A 134 16.82 -4.73 3.63
N LEU A 135 15.91 -3.80 3.24
CA LEU A 135 16.29 -2.42 2.94
C LEU A 135 16.86 -1.70 4.17
N ALA A 136 16.26 -1.95 5.34
CA ALA A 136 16.76 -1.39 6.60
C ALA A 136 18.14 -1.96 6.97
N THR A 137 18.45 -3.21 6.62
CA THR A 137 19.76 -3.83 6.85
C THR A 137 20.82 -3.31 5.88
N ILE A 138 20.44 -3.02 4.62
CA ILE A 138 21.35 -2.49 3.61
C ILE A 138 21.81 -1.06 3.97
N ASP A 139 20.85 -0.21 4.35
CA ASP A 139 21.12 1.18 4.78
C ASP A 139 20.06 1.62 5.79
N GLU A 140 20.47 1.81 7.03
CA GLU A 140 19.57 2.21 8.12
C GLU A 140 19.22 3.70 8.14
N ASN A 141 19.90 4.54 7.34
CA ASN A 141 19.71 5.99 7.33
C ASN A 141 18.93 6.48 6.10
N ALA A 142 18.84 5.68 5.04
CA ALA A 142 18.12 6.07 3.83
C ALA A 142 16.64 5.73 3.94
N ASP A 143 15.79 6.66 3.55
CA ASP A 143 14.33 6.50 3.57
C ASP A 143 13.86 5.39 2.62
N ILE A 144 12.73 4.80 2.94
CA ILE A 144 12.02 3.80 2.13
C ILE A 144 10.71 4.41 1.65
N LEU A 145 10.32 4.15 0.42
CA LEU A 145 9.02 4.54 -0.12
C LEU A 145 8.14 3.31 -0.31
N MET A 146 6.90 3.40 0.14
CA MET A 146 5.89 2.39 -0.09
C MET A 146 4.83 2.93 -1.05
N TYR A 147 4.74 2.36 -2.25
CA TYR A 147 3.70 2.66 -3.22
C TYR A 147 2.50 1.77 -2.95
N ILE A 148 1.31 2.36 -2.83
CA ILE A 148 0.09 1.69 -2.41
C ILE A 148 -0.97 1.83 -3.51
N ASN A 149 -1.41 0.69 -4.04
CA ASN A 149 -2.62 0.55 -4.85
C ASN A 149 -3.36 -0.69 -4.34
N CYS A 150 -4.04 -0.56 -3.21
CA CYS A 150 -4.50 -1.67 -2.40
C CYS A 150 -5.95 -1.49 -1.97
N PRO A 151 -6.84 -2.43 -2.31
CA PRO A 151 -8.25 -2.40 -1.89
C PRO A 151 -8.45 -2.83 -0.42
N GLY A 152 -7.39 -3.18 0.31
CA GLY A 152 -7.46 -3.66 1.67
C GLY A 152 -6.89 -5.07 1.85
N GLY A 153 -7.43 -5.82 2.81
CA GLY A 153 -7.02 -7.20 3.05
C GLY A 153 -7.14 -7.63 4.52
N SER A 154 -6.34 -8.61 4.91
CA SER A 154 -6.35 -9.14 6.29
C SER A 154 -5.82 -8.10 7.28
N THR A 155 -6.62 -7.79 8.29
CA THR A 155 -6.28 -6.83 9.34
C THR A 155 -4.94 -7.14 10.02
N TYR A 156 -4.73 -8.41 10.42
CA TYR A 156 -3.48 -8.80 11.08
C TYR A 156 -2.26 -8.73 10.17
N SER A 157 -2.43 -9.05 8.89
CA SER A 157 -1.37 -8.94 7.88
C SER A 157 -0.93 -7.49 7.67
N VAL A 158 -1.89 -6.57 7.63
CA VAL A 158 -1.63 -5.14 7.50
C VAL A 158 -1.00 -4.57 8.77
N MET A 159 -1.50 -4.95 9.95
CA MET A 159 -0.90 -4.55 11.22
C MET A 159 0.57 -5.02 11.34
N ALA A 160 0.87 -6.24 10.90
CA ALA A 160 2.25 -6.74 10.90
C ALA A 160 3.18 -5.93 10.00
N ILE A 161 2.70 -5.47 8.83
CA ILE A 161 3.45 -4.56 7.97
C ILE A 161 3.67 -3.22 8.68
N TYR A 162 2.61 -2.65 9.26
CA TYR A 162 2.69 -1.38 9.98
C TYR A 162 3.66 -1.46 11.18
N ASP A 163 3.58 -2.53 11.97
CA ASP A 163 4.49 -2.74 13.10
C ASP A 163 5.96 -2.81 12.61
N CYS A 164 6.21 -3.46 11.47
CA CYS A 164 7.54 -3.49 10.85
C CYS A 164 7.98 -2.10 10.39
N MET A 165 7.09 -1.32 9.72
CA MET A 165 7.38 0.05 9.31
C MET A 165 7.79 0.94 10.50
N SER A 166 7.12 0.76 11.63
CA SER A 166 7.38 1.53 12.85
C SER A 166 8.61 1.05 13.62
N TRP A 167 9.00 -0.21 13.44
CA TRP A 167 10.12 -0.83 14.18
C TRP A 167 11.48 -0.58 13.53
N ILE A 168 11.55 -0.54 12.20
CA ILE A 168 12.80 -0.31 11.46
C ILE A 168 13.27 1.14 11.63
N LYS A 169 14.58 1.37 11.54
CA LYS A 169 15.15 2.72 11.67
C LYS A 169 14.85 3.65 10.49
N PRO A 170 14.93 3.18 9.21
CA PRO A 170 14.58 4.01 8.07
C PRO A 170 13.17 4.54 8.18
N LYS A 171 12.96 5.80 7.82
CA LYS A 171 11.62 6.35 7.67
C LYS A 171 10.92 5.75 6.47
N VAL A 172 9.65 5.39 6.64
CA VAL A 172 8.85 4.82 5.57
C VAL A 172 7.80 5.83 5.11
N GLY A 173 8.06 6.45 3.97
CA GLY A 173 7.08 7.31 3.28
C GLY A 173 6.08 6.47 2.49
N THR A 174 4.87 6.97 2.31
CA THR A 174 3.78 6.28 1.61
C THR A 174 3.22 7.12 0.48
N VAL A 175 2.86 6.49 -0.64
CA VAL A 175 2.26 7.15 -1.80
C VAL A 175 1.09 6.33 -2.32
N CYS A 176 -0.10 6.90 -2.32
CA CYS A 176 -1.29 6.26 -2.90
C CYS A 176 -1.32 6.46 -4.42
N LEU A 177 -1.33 5.34 -5.16
CA LEU A 177 -1.46 5.28 -6.61
C LEU A 177 -2.79 4.59 -6.95
N GLY A 178 -3.78 5.34 -7.39
CA GLY A 178 -5.10 4.82 -7.74
C GLY A 178 -6.00 4.66 -6.52
N VAL A 179 -5.84 3.61 -5.70
CA VAL A 179 -6.72 3.38 -4.56
C VAL A 179 -5.97 2.93 -3.31
N ALA A 180 -6.35 3.48 -2.17
CA ALA A 180 -6.05 2.92 -0.86
C ALA A 180 -7.38 2.79 -0.11
N ALA A 181 -7.83 1.56 0.12
CA ALA A 181 -9.12 1.32 0.74
C ALA A 181 -8.99 0.40 1.97
N SER A 182 -9.89 0.61 2.94
CA SER A 182 -9.96 -0.25 4.13
C SER A 182 -8.62 -0.30 4.87
N GLN A 183 -8.08 -1.51 5.11
CA GLN A 183 -6.76 -1.68 5.73
C GLN A 183 -5.61 -1.12 4.86
N GLY A 184 -5.80 -0.94 3.54
CA GLY A 184 -4.84 -0.25 2.69
C GLY A 184 -4.65 1.22 3.07
N THR A 185 -5.74 1.88 3.50
CA THR A 185 -5.69 3.25 4.02
C THR A 185 -4.91 3.32 5.35
N LEU A 186 -4.97 2.27 6.17
CA LEU A 186 -4.20 2.20 7.41
C LEU A 186 -2.69 2.22 7.13
N LEU A 187 -2.22 1.51 6.09
CA LEU A 187 -0.82 1.56 5.67
C LEU A 187 -0.44 2.95 5.14
N LEU A 188 -1.33 3.57 4.35
CA LEU A 188 -1.10 4.91 3.80
C LEU A 188 -0.94 5.94 4.93
N ALA A 189 -1.90 5.99 5.84
CA ALA A 189 -1.91 6.92 6.96
C ALA A 189 -0.82 6.62 8.01
N GLY A 190 -0.39 5.35 8.10
CA GLY A 190 0.64 4.88 9.01
C GLY A 190 2.08 5.16 8.55
N GLY A 191 2.28 5.78 7.39
CA GLY A 191 3.60 6.25 6.94
C GLY A 191 4.16 7.35 7.84
N GLU A 192 5.45 7.65 7.67
CA GLU A 192 6.13 8.74 8.39
C GLU A 192 5.41 10.08 8.16
N LYS A 193 5.13 10.81 9.22
CA LYS A 193 4.44 12.08 9.15
C LYS A 193 5.26 13.11 8.36
N GLY A 194 4.63 13.77 7.39
CA GLY A 194 5.29 14.65 6.42
C GLY A 194 5.76 13.91 5.15
N MET A 195 5.57 12.59 5.07
CA MET A 195 5.97 11.76 3.93
C MET A 195 4.82 10.88 3.41
N ARG A 196 3.57 11.26 3.66
CA ARG A 196 2.38 10.53 3.22
C ARG A 196 1.72 11.30 2.07
N TYR A 197 1.69 10.71 0.90
CA TYR A 197 1.25 11.39 -0.32
C TYR A 197 0.17 10.59 -1.07
N ALA A 198 -0.59 11.27 -1.91
CA ALA A 198 -1.47 10.64 -2.88
C ALA A 198 -1.34 11.31 -4.25
N MET A 199 -1.60 10.55 -5.32
CA MET A 199 -1.79 11.11 -6.65
C MET A 199 -3.13 11.88 -6.70
N PRO A 200 -3.28 12.90 -7.58
CA PRO A 200 -4.48 13.76 -7.63
C PRO A 200 -5.79 12.98 -7.83
N ASN A 201 -5.74 11.92 -8.65
CA ASN A 201 -6.89 11.09 -8.98
C ASN A 201 -7.06 9.87 -8.05
N ALA A 202 -6.25 9.76 -7.00
CA ALA A 202 -6.35 8.67 -6.06
C ALA A 202 -7.65 8.75 -5.25
N ARG A 203 -8.19 7.58 -4.90
CA ARG A 203 -9.33 7.44 -4.01
C ARG A 203 -8.91 6.75 -2.74
N ILE A 204 -9.28 7.34 -1.62
CA ILE A 204 -8.98 6.82 -0.29
C ILE A 204 -10.30 6.46 0.38
N MET A 205 -10.41 5.25 0.94
CA MET A 205 -11.63 4.79 1.58
C MET A 205 -11.34 4.24 2.97
N VAL A 206 -12.13 4.70 3.92
CA VAL A 206 -12.12 4.21 5.30
C VAL A 206 -13.44 3.52 5.63
N HIS A 207 -13.38 2.47 6.40
CA HIS A 207 -14.54 1.83 7.02
C HIS A 207 -14.12 0.96 8.21
N GLN A 208 -15.09 0.55 9.02
CA GLN A 208 -14.84 -0.42 10.09
C GLN A 208 -14.44 -1.79 9.53
N PRO A 209 -13.65 -2.59 10.27
CA PRO A 209 -13.30 -3.94 9.86
C PRO A 209 -14.55 -4.80 9.64
N GLN A 210 -14.58 -5.52 8.50
CA GLN A 210 -15.60 -6.51 8.23
C GLN A 210 -15.11 -7.89 8.69
N SER A 211 -15.98 -8.65 9.35
CA SER A 211 -15.66 -9.99 9.84
C SER A 211 -16.90 -10.89 9.69
N GLY A 212 -16.67 -12.12 9.28
CA GLY A 212 -17.66 -13.18 9.38
C GLY A 212 -17.41 -13.99 10.65
N CYS A 213 -18.46 -14.45 11.31
CA CYS A 213 -18.37 -15.36 12.45
C CYS A 213 -19.22 -16.61 12.21
N GLY A 214 -18.74 -17.73 12.74
CA GLY A 214 -19.45 -19.01 12.64
C GLY A 214 -18.87 -20.04 13.61
N GLY A 215 -19.61 -21.11 13.86
CA GLY A 215 -19.24 -22.17 14.79
C GLY A 215 -20.20 -22.29 15.96
N HIS A 216 -19.72 -22.86 17.08
CA HIS A 216 -20.50 -22.94 18.32
C HIS A 216 -20.72 -21.56 18.95
N VAL A 217 -21.72 -21.43 19.81
CA VAL A 217 -22.13 -20.14 20.40
C VAL A 217 -20.94 -19.41 21.08
N GLU A 218 -20.12 -20.13 21.83
CA GLU A 218 -18.97 -19.54 22.52
C GLU A 218 -17.86 -19.14 21.53
N ASP A 219 -17.70 -19.85 20.41
CA ASP A 219 -16.74 -19.47 19.35
C ASP A 219 -17.18 -18.19 18.67
N VAL A 220 -18.47 -18.08 18.33
CA VAL A 220 -19.06 -16.85 17.77
C VAL A 220 -18.85 -15.66 18.71
N ARG A 221 -19.14 -15.86 20.01
CA ARG A 221 -18.96 -14.82 21.03
C ARG A 221 -17.52 -14.32 21.09
N ARG A 222 -16.54 -15.23 21.06
CA ARG A 222 -15.11 -14.88 21.09
C ARG A 222 -14.71 -14.15 19.78
N GLN A 223 -15.16 -14.62 18.62
CA GLN A 223 -14.90 -13.98 17.34
C GLN A 223 -15.48 -12.55 17.29
N VAL A 224 -16.68 -12.33 17.79
CA VAL A 224 -17.28 -10.99 17.88
C VAL A 224 -16.47 -10.08 18.81
N ASN A 225 -16.06 -10.57 19.97
CA ASN A 225 -15.24 -9.79 20.90
C ASN A 225 -13.90 -9.39 20.27
N GLU A 226 -13.26 -10.29 19.52
CA GLU A 226 -12.01 -10.00 18.79
C GLU A 226 -12.22 -8.95 17.70
N ALA A 227 -13.31 -9.05 16.93
CA ALA A 227 -13.65 -8.04 15.92
C ALA A 227 -13.87 -6.65 16.54
N VAL A 228 -14.54 -6.58 17.70
CA VAL A 228 -14.75 -5.33 18.44
C VAL A 228 -13.41 -4.74 18.94
N GLN A 229 -12.50 -5.58 19.43
CA GLN A 229 -11.18 -5.13 19.86
C GLN A 229 -10.36 -4.61 18.69
N SER A 230 -10.37 -5.33 17.55
CA SER A 230 -9.70 -4.92 16.31
C SER A 230 -10.24 -3.58 15.80
N ARG A 231 -11.57 -3.38 15.79
CA ARG A 231 -12.18 -2.09 15.43
C ARG A 231 -11.67 -0.96 16.33
N ARG A 232 -11.74 -1.13 17.65
CA ARG A 232 -11.27 -0.11 18.60
C ARG A 232 -9.79 0.23 18.43
N LYS A 233 -8.96 -0.77 18.10
CA LYS A 233 -7.53 -0.57 17.84
C LYS A 233 -7.32 0.26 16.57
N ILE A 234 -7.99 -0.08 15.48
CA ILE A 234 -7.91 0.63 14.19
C ILE A 234 -8.38 2.07 14.32
N ASP A 235 -9.53 2.31 14.97
CA ASP A 235 -10.04 3.66 15.18
C ASP A 235 -9.04 4.53 15.96
N LYS A 236 -8.41 3.98 17.01
CA LYS A 236 -7.35 4.66 17.75
C LYS A 236 -6.11 4.94 16.90
N MET A 237 -5.73 4.03 16.00
CA MET A 237 -4.62 4.22 15.08
C MET A 237 -4.94 5.37 14.11
N PHE A 238 -6.13 5.38 13.50
CA PHE A 238 -6.53 6.50 12.64
C PHE A 238 -6.58 7.82 13.40
N ALA A 239 -7.10 7.86 14.61
CA ALA A 239 -7.09 9.06 15.45
C ALA A 239 -5.65 9.57 15.71
N ALA A 240 -4.72 8.66 15.99
CA ALA A 240 -3.31 9.01 16.19
C ALA A 240 -2.63 9.51 14.91
N PHE A 241 -2.93 8.91 13.75
CA PHE A 241 -2.33 9.27 12.46
C PHE A 241 -2.87 10.59 11.91
N THR A 242 -4.15 10.84 12.09
CA THR A 242 -4.84 12.03 11.54
C THR A 242 -4.85 13.22 12.49
N GLY A 243 -4.73 12.97 13.79
CA GLY A 243 -4.93 13.98 14.82
C GLY A 243 -6.40 14.34 15.06
N GLN A 244 -7.34 13.61 14.47
CA GLN A 244 -8.77 13.80 14.67
C GLN A 244 -9.26 13.19 15.98
N PRO A 245 -10.31 13.75 16.61
CA PRO A 245 -10.96 13.13 17.76
C PRO A 245 -11.47 11.73 17.42
N LEU A 246 -11.41 10.81 18.39
CA LEU A 246 -11.81 9.41 18.19
C LEU A 246 -13.27 9.28 17.73
N GLU A 247 -14.17 10.10 18.28
CA GLU A 247 -15.59 10.13 17.92
C GLU A 247 -15.77 10.43 16.43
N LYS A 248 -15.06 11.47 15.93
CA LYS A 248 -15.10 11.83 14.50
C LYS A 248 -14.56 10.69 13.61
N VAL A 249 -13.49 10.01 14.03
CA VAL A 249 -12.98 8.85 13.31
C VAL A 249 -14.02 7.74 13.26
N GLN A 250 -14.69 7.46 14.39
CA GLN A 250 -15.73 6.42 14.47
C GLN A 250 -16.92 6.72 13.56
N ASP A 251 -17.35 7.98 13.47
CA ASP A 251 -18.43 8.41 12.57
C ASP A 251 -18.03 8.15 11.09
N PHE A 252 -16.79 8.48 10.71
CA PHE A 252 -16.30 8.29 9.35
C PHE A 252 -16.05 6.83 9.00
N THR A 253 -15.67 6.00 9.96
CA THR A 253 -15.42 4.56 9.74
C THR A 253 -16.67 3.69 9.88
N GLU A 254 -17.82 4.22 10.32
CA GLU A 254 -19.03 3.44 10.51
C GLU A 254 -19.52 2.75 9.24
N ARG A 255 -19.39 3.42 8.09
CA ARG A 255 -19.73 2.92 6.75
C ARG A 255 -18.61 3.25 5.77
N ASP A 256 -18.70 2.67 4.57
CA ASP A 256 -17.76 2.93 3.49
C ASP A 256 -17.75 4.43 3.15
N TYR A 257 -16.68 5.11 3.51
CA TYR A 257 -16.51 6.54 3.24
C TYR A 257 -15.34 6.77 2.29
N PHE A 258 -15.68 7.20 1.06
CA PHE A 258 -14.71 7.47 0.00
C PHE A 258 -14.33 8.94 -0.03
N MET A 259 -13.03 9.20 -0.02
CA MET A 259 -12.43 10.53 -0.08
C MET A 259 -11.60 10.69 -1.36
N SER A 260 -11.63 11.90 -1.90
CA SER A 260 -10.61 12.40 -2.83
C SER A 260 -9.27 12.62 -2.10
N ALA A 261 -8.21 12.84 -2.85
CA ALA A 261 -6.91 13.17 -2.27
C ALA A 261 -6.96 14.45 -1.42
N ALA A 262 -7.74 15.47 -1.85
CA ALA A 262 -7.92 16.71 -1.10
C ALA A 262 -8.65 16.49 0.24
N GLU A 263 -9.77 15.77 0.22
CA GLU A 263 -10.52 15.44 1.43
C GLU A 263 -9.69 14.58 2.40
N ALA A 264 -8.89 13.64 1.88
CA ALA A 264 -8.00 12.83 2.69
C ALA A 264 -6.85 13.64 3.34
N MET A 265 -6.38 14.68 2.66
CA MET A 265 -5.41 15.63 3.20
C MET A 265 -6.05 16.50 4.30
N ASP A 266 -7.24 17.02 4.08
CA ASP A 266 -7.98 17.81 5.07
C ASP A 266 -8.34 16.98 6.30
N PHE A 267 -8.62 15.68 6.12
CA PHE A 267 -8.87 14.76 7.22
C PHE A 267 -7.59 14.40 7.99
N GLY A 268 -6.41 14.51 7.35
CA GLY A 268 -5.11 14.23 7.94
C GLY A 268 -4.57 12.82 7.67
N LEU A 269 -5.17 12.08 6.71
CA LEU A 269 -4.69 10.76 6.30
C LEU A 269 -3.40 10.85 5.48
N ILE A 270 -3.21 11.95 4.75
CA ILE A 270 -2.02 12.23 3.97
C ILE A 270 -1.51 13.65 4.27
N ASP A 271 -0.27 13.92 3.91
CA ASP A 271 0.41 15.19 4.15
C ASP A 271 0.50 16.08 2.90
N GLY A 272 0.26 15.50 1.70
CA GLY A 272 0.30 16.24 0.45
C GLY A 272 -0.20 15.46 -0.75
N ILE A 273 -0.45 16.18 -1.83
CA ILE A 273 -0.86 15.65 -3.12
C ILE A 273 0.31 15.88 -4.10
N LEU A 274 0.68 14.83 -4.84
CA LEU A 274 1.73 14.94 -5.86
C LEU A 274 1.17 15.64 -7.10
N GLU A 275 1.78 16.72 -7.49
CA GLU A 275 1.37 17.45 -8.70
C GLU A 275 1.69 16.64 -9.96
N THR A 276 0.73 16.59 -10.89
CA THR A 276 0.89 16.03 -12.22
C THR A 276 0.60 17.11 -13.24
N GLU A 277 1.49 17.26 -14.22
CA GLU A 277 1.20 18.10 -15.39
C GLU A 277 0.38 17.24 -16.38
N TYR A 278 -0.78 17.74 -16.79
CA TYR A 278 -1.64 17.15 -17.84
C TYR A 278 -1.28 17.75 -19.19
#